data_520829541b2e8c74747599c2aa8a7f85
#
_entry.id   520829541b2e8c74747599c2aa8a7f85
#
_cell.length_a   1.000
_cell.length_b   1.000
_cell.length_c   1.000
_cell.angle_alpha   90.00
_cell.angle_beta   90.00
_cell.angle_gamma   90.00
#
_symmetry.space_group_name_H-M   'P 1'
#
loop_
_entity.id
_entity.type
_entity.pdbx_description
1 polymer ?
#
loop_
_entity_poly.entity_id
_entity_poly.type
_entity_poly.pdbx_seq_one_letter_code
_entity_poly.pdbx_strand_id
1 'polypeptide(L)'
;MVQAFSYEFVLTGRDDDQPADDGALDALAPRFSLVPGGRPRTVRRTWLDTFDWRLHRAGLTLEHTTGAGPGELTLTGPDGGRLVARPGRLTWPALAGSLPDGPLRARLRPLIGVRALMPAARGGSAVRDLRVLNADDKTVAWLTLDRLSVTYPATADLSSRLTVTAVRGYQPQAERVAQVLGGTPGVEPQAPPPLDAALAAAGRRAGDYTSQVNVCLTPAMPAGTAVTAVLLDLLSTLEANVPGTIRDVDTEFLHDLRVSVRRTRSVLKLVGHVLPAEFAQKFRPEFKWLGDLTTPTRDLDVYLLKYPDMAAGLVAATPEELDPLHAHLIRSHAAERRRLVRGLRSARFTRLIREWRAALESLQATTQGPAAARGPDAADLAAASIRRAHRRVLRQGSAITASSPPERLHDLRKRCKELRYLLESFASLHDPATHRRAVKELKGLQDCLGEFQDGQVQQHEIRMFAEQMMSDRNVPATALLAMGELAAGVGLQQVQARSQFAGRFREFASLATQQRFRTLTAGAAS
;
A
#
# COMPACT_ATOMS: atom_id res chain seq x y z
N MET A 1 -30.08 -13.62 -4.71
CA MET A 1 -29.80 -13.56 -6.17
C MET A 1 -29.35 -14.95 -6.62
N VAL A 2 -30.01 -15.54 -7.62
CA VAL A 2 -29.62 -16.84 -8.15
C VAL A 2 -28.35 -16.65 -8.95
N GLN A 3 -27.27 -17.31 -8.56
CA GLN A 3 -26.00 -17.31 -9.26
C GLN A 3 -26.22 -17.86 -10.67
N ALA A 4 -26.01 -17.06 -11.71
CA ALA A 4 -26.05 -17.55 -13.08
C ALA A 4 -24.84 -18.48 -13.29
N PHE A 5 -25.06 -19.72 -13.68
CA PHE A 5 -23.98 -20.61 -14.04
C PHE A 5 -23.29 -20.09 -15.30
N SER A 6 -21.99 -19.81 -15.22
CA SER A 6 -21.18 -19.35 -16.34
C SER A 6 -19.89 -20.15 -16.43
N TYR A 7 -19.43 -20.36 -17.65
CA TYR A 7 -18.16 -21.00 -17.98
C TYR A 7 -17.34 -20.01 -18.78
N GLU A 8 -16.07 -19.85 -18.43
CA GLU A 8 -15.16 -18.92 -19.10
C GLU A 8 -14.04 -19.68 -19.79
N PHE A 9 -13.70 -19.22 -21.00
CA PHE A 9 -12.65 -19.78 -21.84
C PHE A 9 -11.77 -18.66 -22.37
N VAL A 10 -10.51 -18.99 -22.67
CA VAL A 10 -9.57 -18.16 -23.44
C VAL A 10 -9.33 -18.81 -24.79
N LEU A 11 -9.29 -18.01 -25.83
CA LEU A 11 -8.97 -18.43 -27.19
C LEU A 11 -7.49 -18.15 -27.43
N THR A 12 -6.65 -19.21 -27.50
CA THR A 12 -5.17 -19.11 -27.56
C THR A 12 -4.62 -19.36 -28.99
N GLY A 13 -5.43 -19.85 -29.92
CA GLY A 13 -5.02 -20.11 -31.28
C GLY A 13 -4.92 -18.83 -32.12
N ARG A 14 -3.73 -18.48 -32.55
CA ARG A 14 -3.48 -17.62 -33.69
C ARG A 14 -2.94 -18.48 -34.84
N ASP A 15 -3.82 -19.00 -35.70
CA ASP A 15 -3.40 -19.32 -37.05
C ASP A 15 -3.54 -18.04 -37.89
N ASP A 16 -2.53 -17.72 -38.67
CA ASP A 16 -2.47 -16.48 -39.47
C ASP A 16 -3.62 -16.35 -40.49
N ASP A 17 -4.35 -17.44 -40.77
CA ASP A 17 -5.44 -17.49 -41.78
C ASP A 17 -6.86 -17.48 -41.18
N GLN A 18 -7.07 -17.74 -39.88
CA GLN A 18 -8.40 -17.67 -39.26
C GLN A 18 -8.36 -17.09 -37.84
N PRO A 19 -9.19 -16.07 -37.51
CA PRO A 19 -9.30 -15.60 -36.14
C PRO A 19 -9.72 -16.75 -35.22
N ALA A 20 -9.04 -16.94 -34.09
CA ALA A 20 -9.36 -17.97 -33.10
C ALA A 20 -10.83 -17.97 -32.65
N ASP A 21 -11.49 -16.84 -32.80
CA ASP A 21 -12.91 -16.64 -32.49
C ASP A 21 -13.82 -17.45 -33.43
N ASP A 22 -13.51 -17.51 -34.72
CA ASP A 22 -14.33 -18.18 -35.73
C ASP A 22 -14.24 -19.70 -35.55
N GLY A 23 -13.06 -20.25 -35.25
CA GLY A 23 -12.87 -21.67 -34.99
C GLY A 23 -13.66 -22.19 -33.77
N ALA A 24 -13.74 -21.39 -32.69
CA ALA A 24 -14.54 -21.72 -31.52
C ALA A 24 -16.05 -21.67 -31.80
N LEU A 25 -16.50 -20.75 -32.65
CA LEU A 25 -17.90 -20.64 -33.06
C LEU A 25 -18.28 -21.77 -34.06
N ASP A 26 -17.40 -22.08 -34.99
CA ASP A 26 -17.57 -23.15 -35.98
C ASP A 26 -17.68 -24.53 -35.30
N ALA A 27 -16.97 -24.76 -34.20
CA ALA A 27 -17.09 -26.00 -33.43
C ALA A 27 -18.48 -26.21 -32.79
N LEU A 28 -19.22 -25.14 -32.56
CA LEU A 28 -20.58 -25.17 -32.02
C LEU A 28 -21.64 -25.34 -33.11
N ALA A 29 -21.39 -24.83 -34.32
CA ALA A 29 -22.37 -24.80 -35.43
C ALA A 29 -23.02 -26.14 -35.77
N PRO A 30 -22.34 -27.33 -35.72
CA PRO A 30 -22.95 -28.61 -36.00
C PRO A 30 -24.01 -29.08 -34.99
N ARG A 31 -24.01 -28.50 -33.78
CA ARG A 31 -24.85 -28.95 -32.66
C ARG A 31 -25.81 -27.90 -32.14
N PHE A 32 -25.55 -26.64 -32.43
CA PHE A 32 -26.31 -25.51 -31.91
C PHE A 32 -26.50 -24.44 -32.98
N SER A 33 -27.69 -23.83 -33.03
CA SER A 33 -27.92 -22.64 -33.84
C SER A 33 -27.44 -21.41 -33.08
N LEU A 34 -26.53 -20.61 -33.69
CA LEU A 34 -26.01 -19.39 -33.13
C LEU A 34 -26.59 -18.18 -33.85
N VAL A 35 -27.27 -17.32 -33.12
CA VAL A 35 -27.85 -16.09 -33.69
C VAL A 35 -27.35 -14.84 -32.95
N PRO A 36 -27.21 -13.69 -33.62
CA PRO A 36 -26.80 -12.46 -32.96
C PRO A 36 -27.73 -12.13 -31.77
N GLY A 37 -27.14 -11.88 -30.61
CA GLY A 37 -27.85 -11.48 -29.38
C GLY A 37 -28.09 -9.97 -29.26
N GLY A 38 -27.53 -9.20 -30.19
CA GLY A 38 -27.59 -7.74 -30.21
C GLY A 38 -26.54 -7.16 -31.16
N ARG A 39 -26.43 -5.81 -31.19
CA ARG A 39 -25.35 -5.16 -31.91
C ARG A 39 -24.04 -5.28 -31.13
N PRO A 40 -22.90 -5.49 -31.81
CA PRO A 40 -21.60 -5.41 -31.16
C PRO A 40 -21.43 -4.07 -30.43
N ARG A 41 -20.81 -4.10 -29.26
CA ARG A 41 -20.61 -2.90 -28.44
C ARG A 41 -19.16 -2.76 -28.03
N THR A 42 -18.71 -1.52 -27.91
CA THR A 42 -17.39 -1.21 -27.35
C THR A 42 -17.57 -0.76 -25.91
N VAL A 43 -16.80 -1.37 -25.01
CA VAL A 43 -16.78 -1.08 -23.57
C VAL A 43 -15.37 -0.64 -23.20
N ARG A 44 -15.24 0.50 -22.54
CA ARG A 44 -13.98 0.89 -21.91
C ARG A 44 -13.95 0.32 -20.51
N ARG A 45 -12.83 -0.28 -20.15
CA ARG A 45 -12.61 -0.91 -18.85
C ARG A 45 -11.46 -0.24 -18.12
N THR A 46 -11.64 0.02 -16.84
CA THR A 46 -10.58 0.49 -15.94
C THR A 46 -10.62 -0.39 -14.70
N TRP A 47 -9.59 -1.18 -14.50
CA TRP A 47 -9.40 -1.93 -13.26
C TRP A 47 -8.73 -1.02 -12.24
N LEU A 48 -9.25 -1.04 -11.03
CA LEU A 48 -8.92 -0.10 -9.97
C LEU A 48 -8.41 -0.84 -8.74
N ASP A 49 -7.33 -0.35 -8.18
CA ASP A 49 -6.86 -0.74 -6.85
C ASP A 49 -6.19 0.47 -6.18
N THR A 50 -5.80 0.35 -4.92
CA THR A 50 -4.90 1.29 -4.29
C THR A 50 -3.47 1.06 -4.79
N PHE A 51 -2.60 2.06 -4.63
CA PHE A 51 -1.19 1.93 -5.04
C PHE A 51 -0.50 0.74 -4.38
N ASP A 52 -0.89 0.40 -3.15
CA ASP A 52 -0.37 -0.72 -2.37
C ASP A 52 -1.26 -1.98 -2.44
N TRP A 53 -2.13 -2.12 -3.43
CA TRP A 53 -2.89 -3.32 -3.75
C TRP A 53 -3.79 -3.84 -2.62
N ARG A 54 -4.52 -2.95 -1.95
CA ARG A 54 -5.38 -3.34 -0.80
C ARG A 54 -6.57 -4.20 -1.22
N LEU A 55 -7.15 -3.95 -2.40
CA LEU A 55 -8.27 -4.75 -2.90
C LEU A 55 -7.80 -6.13 -3.32
N HIS A 56 -6.73 -6.21 -4.11
CA HIS A 56 -6.12 -7.49 -4.51
C HIS A 56 -5.76 -8.35 -3.30
N ARG A 57 -5.12 -7.76 -2.27
CA ARG A 57 -4.81 -8.48 -1.02
C ARG A 57 -6.03 -8.98 -0.26
N ALA A 58 -7.18 -8.35 -0.46
CA ALA A 58 -8.46 -8.77 0.10
C ALA A 58 -9.21 -9.77 -0.81
N GLY A 59 -8.60 -10.21 -1.92
CA GLY A 59 -9.21 -11.08 -2.92
C GLY A 59 -10.33 -10.40 -3.71
N LEU A 60 -10.30 -9.07 -3.84
CA LEU A 60 -11.33 -8.27 -4.49
C LEU A 60 -10.81 -7.68 -5.80
N THR A 61 -11.68 -7.60 -6.80
CA THR A 61 -11.42 -6.89 -8.06
C THR A 61 -12.46 -5.81 -8.25
N LEU A 62 -12.02 -4.57 -8.51
CA LEU A 62 -12.88 -3.43 -8.79
C LEU A 62 -12.70 -2.99 -10.24
N GLU A 63 -13.79 -3.00 -11.00
CA GLU A 63 -13.81 -2.61 -12.41
C GLU A 63 -14.79 -1.46 -12.64
N HIS A 64 -14.35 -0.44 -13.37
CA HIS A 64 -15.18 0.64 -13.88
C HIS A 64 -15.35 0.49 -15.38
N THR A 65 -16.58 0.25 -15.83
CA THR A 65 -16.94 0.12 -17.23
C THR A 65 -17.69 1.36 -17.71
N THR A 66 -17.39 1.80 -18.94
CA THR A 66 -18.06 2.93 -19.59
C THR A 66 -18.19 2.69 -21.09
N GLY A 67 -19.15 3.37 -21.76
CA GLY A 67 -19.29 3.36 -23.23
C GLY A 67 -20.54 2.68 -23.75
N ALA A 68 -21.03 1.60 -23.16
CA ALA A 68 -22.23 0.89 -23.60
C ALA A 68 -23.50 1.25 -22.78
N GLY A 69 -23.46 2.37 -22.05
CA GLY A 69 -24.56 2.81 -21.18
C GLY A 69 -24.06 3.72 -20.07
N PRO A 70 -24.85 3.94 -19.02
CA PRO A 70 -24.37 4.65 -17.83
C PRO A 70 -23.20 3.87 -17.23
N GLY A 71 -22.10 4.57 -16.90
CA GLY A 71 -20.91 3.95 -16.31
C GLY A 71 -21.25 3.10 -15.09
N GLU A 72 -20.63 1.95 -14.99
CA GLU A 72 -20.86 0.99 -13.92
C GLU A 72 -19.57 0.66 -13.18
N LEU A 73 -19.64 0.67 -11.85
CA LEU A 73 -18.53 0.28 -10.97
C LEU A 73 -18.91 -1.06 -10.32
N THR A 74 -18.16 -2.10 -10.64
CA THR A 74 -18.42 -3.46 -10.17
C THR A 74 -17.28 -3.94 -9.28
N LEU A 75 -17.59 -4.28 -8.03
CA LEU A 75 -16.71 -4.97 -7.10
C LEU A 75 -17.04 -6.45 -7.10
N THR A 76 -16.07 -7.28 -7.44
CA THR A 76 -16.20 -8.75 -7.46
C THR A 76 -15.38 -9.36 -6.32
N GLY A 77 -15.99 -10.24 -5.55
CA GLY A 77 -15.35 -11.00 -4.48
C GLY A 77 -14.79 -12.35 -4.94
N PRO A 78 -14.01 -13.03 -4.08
CA PRO A 78 -13.41 -14.33 -4.39
C PRO A 78 -14.44 -15.45 -4.57
N ASP A 79 -15.63 -15.30 -4.03
CA ASP A 79 -16.79 -16.18 -4.16
C ASP A 79 -17.64 -15.89 -5.42
N GLY A 80 -17.19 -14.95 -6.27
CA GLY A 80 -17.95 -14.48 -7.42
C GLY A 80 -19.10 -13.52 -7.08
N GLY A 81 -19.29 -13.18 -5.80
CA GLY A 81 -20.28 -12.19 -5.35
C GLY A 81 -19.95 -10.80 -5.91
N ARG A 82 -20.97 -10.09 -6.41
CA ARG A 82 -20.82 -8.80 -7.08
C ARG A 82 -21.61 -7.71 -6.38
N LEU A 83 -20.96 -6.55 -6.13
CA LEU A 83 -21.60 -5.31 -5.73
C LEU A 83 -21.45 -4.31 -6.88
N VAL A 84 -22.57 -3.72 -7.29
CA VAL A 84 -22.62 -2.82 -8.44
C VAL A 84 -23.10 -1.45 -7.99
N ALA A 85 -22.44 -0.40 -8.48
CA ALA A 85 -22.87 0.98 -8.32
C ALA A 85 -22.79 1.70 -9.67
N ARG A 86 -23.64 2.71 -9.86
CA ARG A 86 -23.64 3.58 -11.04
C ARG A 86 -23.20 4.99 -10.62
N PRO A 87 -21.91 5.27 -10.69
CA PRO A 87 -21.34 6.47 -10.06
C PRO A 87 -21.48 7.70 -10.94
N GLY A 88 -22.21 7.90 -11.87
CA GLY A 88 -22.19 9.09 -12.72
C GLY A 88 -20.77 9.37 -13.28
N ARG A 89 -20.35 10.64 -13.24
CA ARG A 89 -18.98 11.01 -13.65
C ARG A 89 -17.99 10.81 -12.50
N LEU A 90 -17.10 9.82 -12.64
CA LEU A 90 -15.92 9.65 -11.77
C LEU A 90 -14.63 9.84 -12.56
N THR A 91 -13.67 10.49 -11.93
CA THR A 91 -12.30 10.62 -12.42
C THR A 91 -11.35 9.89 -11.45
N TRP A 92 -10.30 9.31 -11.98
CA TRP A 92 -9.29 8.58 -11.22
C TRP A 92 -7.96 9.32 -11.21
N PRO A 93 -7.27 9.42 -10.07
CA PRO A 93 -7.52 8.77 -8.77
C PRO A 93 -8.71 9.35 -8.00
N ALA A 94 -9.34 8.53 -7.12
CA ALA A 94 -10.46 8.96 -6.28
C ALA A 94 -10.38 8.35 -4.87
N LEU A 95 -10.67 9.16 -3.86
CA LEU A 95 -10.80 8.72 -2.47
C LEU A 95 -12.16 8.03 -2.23
N ALA A 96 -12.28 7.23 -1.17
CA ALA A 96 -13.54 6.58 -0.81
C ALA A 96 -14.70 7.56 -0.67
N GLY A 97 -14.44 8.76 -0.17
CA GLY A 97 -15.46 9.82 -0.02
C GLY A 97 -16.08 10.33 -1.32
N SER A 98 -15.37 10.18 -2.45
CA SER A 98 -15.87 10.58 -3.78
C SER A 98 -16.77 9.53 -4.44
N LEU A 99 -16.85 8.33 -3.88
CA LEU A 99 -17.71 7.27 -4.39
C LEU A 99 -19.18 7.55 -3.98
N PRO A 100 -20.16 7.13 -4.81
CA PRO A 100 -21.57 7.27 -4.46
C PRO A 100 -21.89 6.49 -3.17
N ASP A 101 -22.81 7.04 -2.38
CA ASP A 101 -23.28 6.36 -1.18
C ASP A 101 -23.94 5.02 -1.52
N GLY A 102 -23.70 4.02 -0.68
CA GLY A 102 -24.27 2.70 -0.86
C GLY A 102 -23.37 1.56 -0.41
N PRO A 103 -23.81 0.30 -0.63
CA PRO A 103 -23.12 -0.90 -0.15
C PRO A 103 -21.69 -1.03 -0.68
N LEU A 104 -21.41 -0.60 -1.92
CA LEU A 104 -20.08 -0.65 -2.51
C LEU A 104 -19.11 0.27 -1.76
N ARG A 105 -19.48 1.55 -1.52
CA ARG A 105 -18.66 2.49 -0.76
C ARG A 105 -18.47 2.02 0.69
N ALA A 106 -19.53 1.52 1.32
CA ALA A 106 -19.46 0.98 2.69
C ALA A 106 -18.46 -0.19 2.79
N ARG A 107 -18.40 -1.06 1.76
CA ARG A 107 -17.46 -2.17 1.69
C ARG A 107 -16.03 -1.71 1.42
N LEU A 108 -15.82 -0.71 0.56
CA LEU A 108 -14.50 -0.23 0.17
C LEU A 108 -13.83 0.63 1.24
N ARG A 109 -14.58 1.52 1.90
CA ARG A 109 -14.06 2.51 2.84
C ARG A 109 -13.12 1.93 3.91
N PRO A 110 -13.45 0.86 4.65
CA PRO A 110 -12.56 0.30 5.67
C PRO A 110 -11.32 -0.39 5.07
N LEU A 111 -11.39 -0.86 3.83
CA LEU A 111 -10.28 -1.55 3.15
C LEU A 111 -9.25 -0.55 2.61
N ILE A 112 -9.71 0.45 1.87
CA ILE A 112 -8.79 1.40 1.25
C ILE A 112 -8.34 2.50 2.22
N GLY A 113 -9.13 2.81 3.26
CA GLY A 113 -8.81 3.85 4.24
C GLY A 113 -8.63 5.22 3.57
N VAL A 114 -7.46 5.83 3.78
CA VAL A 114 -7.07 7.12 3.19
C VAL A 114 -6.41 6.99 1.82
N ARG A 115 -6.20 5.76 1.30
CA ARG A 115 -5.66 5.55 -0.04
C ARG A 115 -6.68 5.89 -1.12
N ALA A 116 -6.21 6.47 -2.20
CA ALA A 116 -7.00 6.66 -3.41
C ALA A 116 -7.05 5.38 -4.25
N LEU A 117 -8.20 5.12 -4.83
CA LEU A 117 -8.35 4.15 -5.92
C LEU A 117 -7.71 4.73 -7.19
N MET A 118 -6.85 3.97 -7.82
CA MET A 118 -6.10 4.34 -9.02
C MET A 118 -6.27 3.29 -10.11
N PRO A 119 -6.15 3.66 -11.38
CA PRO A 119 -6.09 2.68 -12.45
C PRO A 119 -4.86 1.76 -12.30
N ALA A 120 -5.12 0.49 -12.10
CA ALA A 120 -4.12 -0.57 -12.18
C ALA A 120 -3.91 -1.00 -13.64
N ALA A 121 -5.02 -1.06 -14.41
CA ALA A 121 -4.99 -1.26 -15.85
C ALA A 121 -6.16 -0.52 -16.52
N ARG A 122 -6.00 -0.20 -17.81
CA ARG A 122 -7.05 0.37 -18.67
C ARG A 122 -7.04 -0.34 -20.01
N GLY A 123 -8.22 -0.50 -20.59
CA GLY A 123 -8.36 -1.10 -21.90
C GLY A 123 -9.73 -0.85 -22.52
N GLY A 124 -9.94 -1.43 -23.67
CA GLY A 124 -11.20 -1.44 -24.36
C GLY A 124 -11.56 -2.87 -24.78
N SER A 125 -12.83 -3.21 -24.68
CA SER A 125 -13.37 -4.49 -25.12
C SER A 125 -14.32 -4.28 -26.29
N ALA A 126 -14.11 -5.04 -27.38
CA ALA A 126 -15.13 -5.24 -28.38
C ALA A 126 -15.94 -6.49 -27.98
N VAL A 127 -17.18 -6.28 -27.55
CA VAL A 127 -18.05 -7.33 -27.02
C VAL A 127 -19.13 -7.68 -28.04
N ARG A 128 -19.26 -8.98 -28.32
CA ARG A 128 -20.29 -9.54 -29.18
C ARG A 128 -21.06 -10.59 -28.40
N ASP A 129 -22.37 -10.42 -28.29
CA ASP A 129 -23.26 -11.41 -27.67
C ASP A 129 -23.95 -12.26 -28.75
N LEU A 130 -23.99 -13.54 -28.54
CA LEU A 130 -24.68 -14.53 -29.37
C LEU A 130 -25.68 -15.30 -28.48
N ARG A 131 -26.82 -15.65 -29.04
CA ARG A 131 -27.78 -16.58 -28.43
C ARG A 131 -27.55 -17.97 -28.97
N VAL A 132 -27.45 -18.92 -28.09
CA VAL A 132 -27.42 -20.36 -28.43
C VAL A 132 -28.85 -20.87 -28.39
N LEU A 133 -29.35 -21.36 -29.51
CA LEU A 133 -30.72 -21.89 -29.63
C LEU A 133 -30.70 -23.43 -29.62
N ASN A 134 -31.75 -24.03 -29.04
CA ASN A 134 -32.02 -25.45 -29.16
C ASN A 134 -32.86 -25.74 -30.44
N ALA A 135 -33.26 -27.01 -30.62
CA ALA A 135 -34.08 -27.46 -31.76
C ALA A 135 -35.48 -26.80 -31.82
N ASP A 136 -35.96 -26.23 -30.72
CA ASP A 136 -37.24 -25.53 -30.62
C ASP A 136 -37.08 -24.00 -30.76
N ASP A 137 -35.97 -23.52 -31.26
CA ASP A 137 -35.61 -22.09 -31.41
C ASP A 137 -35.62 -21.31 -30.07
N LYS A 138 -35.51 -21.98 -28.93
CA LYS A 138 -35.43 -21.33 -27.62
C LYS A 138 -34.00 -21.05 -27.23
N THR A 139 -33.75 -19.84 -26.71
CA THR A 139 -32.44 -19.47 -26.17
C THR A 139 -32.13 -20.29 -24.92
N VAL A 140 -31.10 -21.12 -24.97
CA VAL A 140 -30.65 -22.01 -23.88
C VAL A 140 -29.41 -21.51 -23.16
N ALA A 141 -28.56 -20.74 -23.87
CA ALA A 141 -27.39 -20.08 -23.32
C ALA A 141 -27.09 -18.77 -24.05
N TRP A 142 -26.38 -17.89 -23.39
CA TRP A 142 -25.73 -16.74 -23.99
C TRP A 142 -24.23 -17.01 -24.14
N LEU A 143 -23.71 -16.66 -25.28
CA LEU A 143 -22.29 -16.66 -25.56
C LEU A 143 -21.82 -15.24 -25.70
N THR A 144 -20.89 -14.81 -24.85
CA THR A 144 -20.29 -13.47 -24.91
C THR A 144 -18.85 -13.60 -25.33
N LEU A 145 -18.53 -13.08 -26.52
CA LEU A 145 -17.18 -12.96 -27.03
C LEU A 145 -16.64 -11.58 -26.66
N ASP A 146 -15.50 -11.52 -25.98
CA ASP A 146 -14.85 -10.31 -25.52
C ASP A 146 -13.41 -10.25 -26.05
N ARG A 147 -13.16 -9.32 -26.96
CA ARG A 147 -11.83 -9.00 -27.49
C ARG A 147 -11.30 -7.81 -26.72
N LEU A 148 -10.36 -8.06 -25.82
CA LEU A 148 -9.79 -7.04 -24.92
C LEU A 148 -8.46 -6.53 -25.46
N SER A 149 -8.37 -5.21 -25.68
CA SER A 149 -7.12 -4.50 -25.90
C SER A 149 -6.77 -3.64 -24.68
N VAL A 150 -5.53 -3.69 -24.24
CA VAL A 150 -5.01 -2.92 -23.09
C VAL A 150 -4.26 -1.70 -23.61
N THR A 151 -4.42 -0.57 -22.93
CA THR A 151 -3.73 0.70 -23.25
C THR A 151 -2.86 1.19 -22.10
N TYR A 152 -3.00 0.63 -20.91
CA TYR A 152 -2.20 0.90 -19.71
C TYR A 152 -2.22 -0.35 -18.80
N PRO A 153 -1.09 -0.78 -18.23
CA PRO A 153 0.22 -0.11 -18.17
C PRO A 153 1.07 -0.25 -19.45
N ALA A 154 0.74 -1.14 -20.36
CA ALA A 154 1.33 -1.27 -21.68
C ALA A 154 0.23 -1.41 -22.74
N THR A 155 0.52 -1.12 -23.99
CA THR A 155 -0.41 -1.39 -25.09
C THR A 155 -0.22 -2.82 -25.57
N ALA A 156 -1.29 -3.62 -25.51
CA ALA A 156 -1.30 -5.01 -25.97
C ALA A 156 -2.72 -5.47 -26.30
N ASP A 157 -2.84 -6.32 -27.30
CA ASP A 157 -4.04 -7.10 -27.54
C ASP A 157 -3.93 -8.40 -26.74
N LEU A 158 -4.94 -8.69 -25.92
CA LEU A 158 -5.01 -9.91 -25.13
C LEU A 158 -5.79 -10.99 -25.89
N SER A 159 -5.59 -12.24 -25.50
CA SER A 159 -6.36 -13.34 -26.04
C SER A 159 -7.86 -13.11 -25.84
N SER A 160 -8.66 -13.40 -26.87
CA SER A 160 -10.11 -13.27 -26.82
C SER A 160 -10.70 -14.18 -25.73
N ARG A 161 -11.77 -13.72 -25.08
CA ARG A 161 -12.46 -14.47 -24.04
C ARG A 161 -13.86 -14.84 -24.50
N LEU A 162 -14.27 -16.05 -24.16
CA LEU A 162 -15.58 -16.55 -24.45
C LEU A 162 -16.28 -16.97 -23.16
N THR A 163 -17.42 -16.38 -22.87
CA THR A 163 -18.21 -16.68 -21.68
C THR A 163 -19.53 -17.31 -22.10
N VAL A 164 -19.80 -18.51 -21.57
CA VAL A 164 -21.10 -19.20 -21.71
C VAL A 164 -21.93 -18.94 -20.47
N THR A 165 -23.08 -18.32 -20.60
CA THR A 165 -23.99 -18.05 -19.48
C THR A 165 -25.30 -18.80 -19.68
N ALA A 166 -25.65 -19.65 -18.73
CA ALA A 166 -26.89 -20.46 -18.81
C ALA A 166 -28.12 -19.55 -18.69
N VAL A 167 -29.13 -19.81 -19.53
CA VAL A 167 -30.47 -19.30 -19.29
C VAL A 167 -31.12 -20.12 -18.16
N ARG A 168 -31.90 -19.48 -17.31
CA ARG A 168 -32.56 -20.14 -16.17
C ARG A 168 -33.37 -21.35 -16.64
N GLY A 169 -33.11 -22.53 -16.05
CA GLY A 169 -33.73 -23.80 -16.41
C GLY A 169 -33.02 -24.57 -17.53
N TYR A 170 -31.95 -24.01 -18.13
CA TYR A 170 -31.22 -24.65 -19.23
C TYR A 170 -29.73 -24.91 -18.90
N GLN A 171 -29.41 -25.09 -17.60
CA GLN A 171 -28.04 -25.38 -17.16
C GLN A 171 -27.38 -26.56 -17.89
N PRO A 172 -28.07 -27.72 -18.08
CA PRO A 172 -27.48 -28.87 -18.78
C PRO A 172 -27.11 -28.56 -20.24
N GLN A 173 -27.87 -27.68 -20.91
CA GLN A 173 -27.57 -27.27 -22.28
C GLN A 173 -26.34 -26.37 -22.32
N ALA A 174 -26.23 -25.38 -21.40
CA ALA A 174 -25.06 -24.55 -21.27
C ALA A 174 -23.80 -25.37 -20.94
N GLU A 175 -23.93 -26.42 -20.12
CA GLU A 175 -22.84 -27.35 -19.83
C GLU A 175 -22.38 -28.11 -21.09
N ARG A 176 -23.31 -28.56 -21.93
CA ARG A 176 -22.97 -29.19 -23.22
C ARG A 176 -22.24 -28.22 -24.14
N VAL A 177 -22.66 -26.94 -24.19
CA VAL A 177 -21.96 -25.90 -24.95
C VAL A 177 -20.54 -25.77 -24.43
N ALA A 178 -20.37 -25.69 -23.10
CA ALA A 178 -19.06 -25.58 -22.45
C ALA A 178 -18.18 -26.82 -22.71
N GLN A 179 -18.75 -28.03 -22.71
CA GLN A 179 -18.02 -29.26 -23.03
C GLN A 179 -17.52 -29.29 -24.48
N VAL A 180 -18.32 -28.81 -25.43
CA VAL A 180 -17.89 -28.71 -26.85
C VAL A 180 -16.73 -27.74 -26.96
N LEU A 181 -16.84 -26.55 -26.34
CA LEU A 181 -15.78 -25.54 -26.35
C LEU A 181 -14.50 -26.06 -25.69
N GLY A 182 -14.60 -26.70 -24.52
CA GLY A 182 -13.44 -27.26 -23.82
C GLY A 182 -12.75 -28.43 -24.55
N GLY A 183 -13.41 -29.04 -25.53
CA GLY A 183 -12.84 -30.05 -26.43
C GLY A 183 -12.30 -29.47 -27.75
N THR A 184 -12.41 -28.15 -27.97
CA THR A 184 -11.98 -27.49 -29.20
C THR A 184 -10.51 -27.07 -29.08
N PRO A 185 -9.66 -27.43 -30.07
CA PRO A 185 -8.26 -26.95 -30.07
C PRO A 185 -8.18 -25.43 -30.04
N GLY A 186 -7.26 -24.89 -29.22
CA GLY A 186 -7.08 -23.45 -29.06
C GLY A 186 -8.11 -22.77 -28.12
N VAL A 187 -8.96 -23.56 -27.46
CA VAL A 187 -9.91 -23.09 -26.44
C VAL A 187 -9.49 -23.65 -25.09
N GLU A 188 -9.01 -22.79 -24.20
CA GLU A 188 -8.54 -23.18 -22.87
C GLU A 188 -9.57 -22.81 -21.80
N PRO A 189 -9.98 -23.77 -20.94
CA PRO A 189 -10.78 -23.45 -19.76
C PRO A 189 -9.91 -22.71 -18.73
N GLN A 190 -10.52 -21.89 -17.90
CA GLN A 190 -9.84 -21.12 -16.83
C GLN A 190 -8.87 -20.03 -17.34
N ALA A 191 -9.43 -19.01 -17.96
CA ALA A 191 -8.71 -17.79 -18.28
C ALA A 191 -8.14 -17.11 -17.02
N PRO A 192 -6.87 -16.63 -17.03
CA PRO A 192 -6.40 -15.74 -15.97
C PRO A 192 -7.30 -14.50 -15.92
N PRO A 193 -7.54 -13.90 -14.72
CA PRO A 193 -8.33 -12.69 -14.61
C PRO A 193 -7.86 -11.61 -15.61
N PRO A 194 -8.76 -10.81 -16.21
CA PRO A 194 -8.37 -9.79 -17.20
C PRO A 194 -7.33 -8.80 -16.68
N LEU A 195 -7.40 -8.44 -15.39
CA LEU A 195 -6.41 -7.59 -14.75
C LEU A 195 -5.01 -8.22 -14.74
N ASP A 196 -4.92 -9.51 -14.42
CA ASP A 196 -3.63 -10.20 -14.34
C ASP A 196 -2.99 -10.31 -15.73
N ALA A 197 -3.79 -10.63 -16.76
CA ALA A 197 -3.33 -10.63 -18.14
C ALA A 197 -2.86 -9.25 -18.61
N ALA A 198 -3.59 -8.19 -18.24
CA ALA A 198 -3.22 -6.80 -18.57
C ALA A 198 -1.91 -6.37 -17.88
N LEU A 199 -1.69 -6.78 -16.64
CA LEU A 199 -0.45 -6.49 -15.92
C LEU A 199 0.72 -7.30 -16.47
N ALA A 200 0.50 -8.59 -16.79
CA ALA A 200 1.52 -9.47 -17.36
C ALA A 200 2.05 -8.97 -18.70
N ALA A 201 1.20 -8.35 -19.53
CA ALA A 201 1.61 -7.71 -20.79
C ALA A 201 2.64 -6.57 -20.60
N ALA A 202 2.70 -5.99 -19.39
CA ALA A 202 3.69 -4.98 -19.00
C ALA A 202 4.83 -5.55 -18.13
N GLY A 203 4.95 -6.87 -18.00
CA GLY A 203 5.90 -7.50 -17.09
C GLY A 203 5.61 -7.23 -15.60
N ARG A 204 4.37 -6.85 -15.28
CA ARG A 204 3.90 -6.54 -13.91
C ARG A 204 3.00 -7.64 -13.38
N ARG A 205 2.76 -7.62 -12.09
CA ARG A 205 1.80 -8.48 -11.39
C ARG A 205 1.07 -7.70 -10.31
N ALA A 206 -0.13 -8.11 -9.96
CA ALA A 206 -0.82 -7.55 -8.81
C ALA A 206 -0.02 -7.81 -7.52
N GLY A 207 0.03 -6.82 -6.64
CA GLY A 207 0.83 -6.90 -5.42
C GLY A 207 2.33 -6.60 -5.61
N ASP A 208 2.77 -6.08 -6.75
CA ASP A 208 4.17 -5.77 -7.06
C ASP A 208 4.76 -4.58 -6.28
N TYR A 209 3.94 -3.87 -5.50
CA TYR A 209 4.39 -2.81 -4.61
C TYR A 209 4.04 -3.10 -3.14
N THR A 210 5.01 -2.86 -2.27
CA THR A 210 4.84 -2.79 -0.82
C THR A 210 5.76 -1.71 -0.24
N SER A 211 5.33 -1.03 0.81
CA SER A 211 6.19 -0.10 1.56
C SER A 211 7.05 -0.81 2.64
N GLN A 212 6.87 -2.12 2.80
CA GLN A 212 7.73 -2.94 3.67
C GLN A 212 9.00 -3.34 2.94
N VAL A 213 10.09 -3.48 3.68
CA VAL A 213 11.34 -4.03 3.12
C VAL A 213 11.06 -5.46 2.66
N ASN A 214 11.29 -5.72 1.38
CA ASN A 214 10.99 -7.00 0.74
C ASN A 214 12.22 -7.55 -0.01
N VAL A 215 13.27 -7.85 0.76
CA VAL A 215 14.55 -8.36 0.23
C VAL A 215 14.77 -9.77 0.74
N CYS A 216 15.05 -10.72 -0.17
CA CYS A 216 15.48 -12.07 0.19
C CYS A 216 16.97 -12.04 0.52
N LEU A 217 17.29 -11.95 1.80
CA LEU A 217 18.66 -12.10 2.31
C LEU A 217 18.91 -13.57 2.67
N THR A 218 20.15 -14.03 2.45
CA THR A 218 20.59 -15.36 2.91
C THR A 218 21.58 -15.20 4.07
N PRO A 219 21.62 -16.14 5.03
CA PRO A 219 22.49 -16.05 6.21
C PRO A 219 23.98 -15.81 5.89
N ALA A 220 24.51 -16.52 4.90
CA ALA A 220 25.90 -16.46 4.48
C ALA A 220 26.21 -15.30 3.50
N MET A 221 25.20 -14.46 3.14
CA MET A 221 25.45 -13.29 2.30
C MET A 221 26.40 -12.32 3.00
N PRO A 222 27.40 -11.74 2.31
CA PRO A 222 28.25 -10.72 2.92
C PRO A 222 27.42 -9.54 3.46
N ALA A 223 27.72 -9.07 4.65
CA ALA A 223 26.93 -8.03 5.32
C ALA A 223 26.80 -6.73 4.50
N GLY A 224 27.87 -6.33 3.78
CA GLY A 224 27.84 -5.18 2.87
C GLY A 224 26.82 -5.36 1.74
N THR A 225 26.78 -6.55 1.13
CA THR A 225 25.80 -6.91 0.09
C THR A 225 24.37 -6.85 0.63
N ALA A 226 24.14 -7.44 1.81
CA ALA A 226 22.82 -7.44 2.44
C ALA A 226 22.33 -6.02 2.74
N VAL A 227 23.18 -5.16 3.30
CA VAL A 227 22.84 -3.76 3.59
C VAL A 227 22.60 -2.97 2.31
N THR A 228 23.39 -3.19 1.26
CA THR A 228 23.22 -2.56 -0.05
C THR A 228 21.87 -2.96 -0.67
N ALA A 229 21.50 -4.25 -0.61
CA ALA A 229 20.21 -4.73 -1.11
C ALA A 229 19.02 -4.08 -0.37
N VAL A 230 19.08 -3.95 0.95
CA VAL A 230 18.07 -3.24 1.74
C VAL A 230 17.98 -1.76 1.33
N LEU A 231 19.11 -1.09 1.11
CA LEU A 231 19.13 0.32 0.71
C LEU A 231 18.58 0.54 -0.70
N LEU A 232 18.81 -0.41 -1.63
CA LEU A 232 18.22 -0.39 -2.97
C LEU A 232 16.70 -0.57 -2.94
N ASP A 233 16.19 -1.47 -2.13
CA ASP A 233 14.74 -1.66 -1.93
C ASP A 233 14.08 -0.41 -1.33
N LEU A 234 14.72 0.20 -0.34
CA LEU A 234 14.27 1.48 0.22
C LEU A 234 14.31 2.62 -0.79
N LEU A 235 15.30 2.65 -1.69
CA LEU A 235 15.35 3.62 -2.79
C LEU A 235 14.20 3.39 -3.77
N SER A 236 13.94 2.15 -4.16
CA SER A 236 12.80 1.81 -5.05
C SER A 236 11.47 2.25 -4.43
N THR A 237 11.27 2.01 -3.13
CA THR A 237 10.09 2.50 -2.39
C THR A 237 10.00 4.02 -2.39
N LEU A 238 11.12 4.72 -2.18
CA LEU A 238 11.18 6.18 -2.20
C LEU A 238 10.75 6.72 -3.57
N GLU A 239 11.37 6.25 -4.63
CA GLU A 239 11.11 6.71 -6.01
C GLU A 239 9.67 6.43 -6.45
N ALA A 240 9.13 5.26 -6.12
CA ALA A 240 7.75 4.88 -6.43
C ALA A 240 6.72 5.85 -5.82
N ASN A 241 7.04 6.47 -4.68
CA ASN A 241 6.12 7.37 -3.97
C ASN A 241 6.27 8.86 -4.38
N VAL A 242 7.37 9.27 -5.01
CA VAL A 242 7.59 10.66 -5.42
C VAL A 242 6.48 11.20 -6.35
N PRO A 243 6.07 10.50 -7.41
CA PRO A 243 5.04 11.00 -8.33
C PRO A 243 3.68 11.21 -7.66
N GLY A 244 3.26 10.28 -6.78
CA GLY A 244 2.02 10.39 -6.03
C GLY A 244 2.05 11.54 -5.02
N THR A 245 3.18 11.72 -4.32
CA THR A 245 3.43 12.84 -3.41
C THR A 245 3.37 14.19 -4.14
N ILE A 246 4.01 14.32 -5.30
CA ILE A 246 3.99 15.58 -6.07
C ILE A 246 2.59 15.91 -6.58
N ARG A 247 1.82 14.90 -7.00
CA ARG A 247 0.45 15.07 -7.51
C ARG A 247 -0.62 15.19 -6.43
N ASP A 248 -0.26 14.95 -5.17
CA ASP A 248 -1.22 14.96 -4.04
C ASP A 248 -2.36 13.94 -4.20
N VAL A 249 -1.99 12.73 -4.56
CA VAL A 249 -2.97 11.67 -4.84
C VAL A 249 -3.67 11.23 -3.55
N ASP A 250 -2.90 10.94 -2.53
CA ASP A 250 -3.33 10.68 -1.16
C ASP A 250 -2.15 10.89 -0.18
N THR A 251 -2.45 10.96 1.11
CA THR A 251 -1.45 11.24 2.16
C THR A 251 -0.47 10.09 2.41
N GLU A 252 -0.77 8.90 1.92
CA GLU A 252 0.07 7.73 2.15
C GLU A 252 1.29 7.69 1.22
N PHE A 253 1.24 8.36 0.06
CA PHE A 253 2.44 8.52 -0.78
C PHE A 253 3.53 9.27 -0.03
N LEU A 254 3.20 10.39 0.61
CA LEU A 254 4.15 11.13 1.45
C LEU A 254 4.54 10.30 2.68
N HIS A 255 3.60 9.57 3.28
CA HIS A 255 3.89 8.68 4.40
C HIS A 255 4.95 7.65 4.05
N ASP A 256 4.76 6.88 2.98
CA ASP A 256 5.67 5.81 2.56
C ASP A 256 7.04 6.36 2.14
N LEU A 257 7.06 7.49 1.42
CA LEU A 257 8.29 8.21 1.10
C LEU A 257 9.08 8.55 2.38
N ARG A 258 8.42 9.13 3.39
CA ARG A 258 9.05 9.47 4.67
C ARG A 258 9.51 8.25 5.46
N VAL A 259 8.73 7.15 5.43
CA VAL A 259 9.11 5.89 6.07
C VAL A 259 10.39 5.36 5.44
N SER A 260 10.49 5.37 4.10
CA SER A 260 11.67 4.96 3.36
C SER A 260 12.90 5.83 3.74
N VAL A 261 12.77 7.17 3.72
CA VAL A 261 13.84 8.10 4.13
C VAL A 261 14.30 7.83 5.57
N ARG A 262 13.37 7.61 6.49
CA ARG A 262 13.67 7.36 7.90
C ARG A 262 14.35 6.01 8.11
N ARG A 263 13.91 4.96 7.38
CA ARG A 263 14.57 3.65 7.39
C ARG A 263 15.99 3.73 6.81
N THR A 264 16.19 4.41 5.68
CA THR A 264 17.52 4.65 5.07
C THR A 264 18.46 5.32 6.08
N ARG A 265 18.00 6.39 6.74
CA ARG A 265 18.80 7.05 7.80
C ARG A 265 19.14 6.11 8.96
N SER A 266 18.22 5.25 9.34
CA SER A 266 18.42 4.27 10.42
C SER A 266 19.41 3.18 10.02
N VAL A 267 19.29 2.63 8.82
CA VAL A 267 20.23 1.64 8.27
C VAL A 267 21.65 2.25 8.22
N LEU A 268 21.81 3.44 7.65
CA LEU A 268 23.11 4.12 7.60
C LEU A 268 23.70 4.39 9.00
N LYS A 269 22.86 4.65 10.00
CA LYS A 269 23.29 4.89 11.39
C LYS A 269 23.69 3.60 12.10
N LEU A 270 22.89 2.55 11.96
CA LEU A 270 22.97 1.34 12.80
C LEU A 270 23.92 0.28 12.25
N VAL A 271 23.93 0.13 10.94
CA VAL A 271 24.71 -0.91 10.23
C VAL A 271 25.58 -0.37 9.10
N GLY A 272 25.60 0.93 8.87
CA GLY A 272 26.39 1.56 7.82
C GLY A 272 27.92 1.43 7.99
N HIS A 273 28.38 0.90 9.11
CA HIS A 273 29.82 0.64 9.35
C HIS A 273 30.39 -0.53 8.51
N VAL A 274 29.52 -1.35 7.89
CA VAL A 274 29.93 -2.39 6.93
C VAL A 274 30.07 -1.86 5.50
N LEU A 275 29.71 -0.58 5.28
CA LEU A 275 29.90 0.13 4.01
C LEU A 275 31.14 1.03 4.11
N PRO A 276 31.72 1.47 2.98
CA PRO A 276 32.81 2.46 2.99
C PRO A 276 32.46 3.70 3.79
N ALA A 277 33.39 4.20 4.60
CA ALA A 277 33.13 5.33 5.51
C ALA A 277 32.67 6.59 4.75
N GLU A 278 33.27 6.85 3.59
CA GLU A 278 32.96 8.00 2.72
C GLU A 278 31.50 7.97 2.23
N PHE A 279 30.97 6.76 1.98
CA PHE A 279 29.59 6.56 1.56
C PHE A 279 28.59 7.12 2.60
N ALA A 280 28.76 6.73 3.85
CA ALA A 280 27.89 7.21 4.92
C ALA A 280 28.06 8.71 5.18
N GLN A 281 29.31 9.23 5.11
CA GLN A 281 29.58 10.66 5.30
C GLN A 281 28.91 11.52 4.24
N LYS A 282 28.96 11.09 2.97
CA LYS A 282 28.36 11.81 1.83
C LYS A 282 26.83 11.88 1.94
N PHE A 283 26.17 10.78 2.25
CA PHE A 283 24.71 10.68 2.08
C PHE A 283 23.89 10.96 3.35
N ARG A 284 24.44 10.82 4.56
CA ARG A 284 23.71 11.15 5.80
C ARG A 284 23.16 12.59 5.84
N PRO A 285 23.91 13.64 5.47
CA PRO A 285 23.38 14.99 5.43
C PRO A 285 22.23 15.17 4.41
N GLU A 286 22.32 14.51 3.25
CA GLU A 286 21.31 14.62 2.21
C GLU A 286 20.00 13.94 2.61
N PHE A 287 20.05 12.75 3.22
CA PHE A 287 18.86 12.11 3.77
C PHE A 287 18.31 12.83 5.03
N LYS A 288 19.16 13.56 5.77
CA LYS A 288 18.68 14.47 6.81
C LYS A 288 17.85 15.60 6.19
N TRP A 289 18.41 16.29 5.19
CA TRP A 289 17.71 17.34 4.46
C TRP A 289 16.36 16.86 3.89
N LEU A 290 16.33 15.69 3.24
CA LEU A 290 15.09 15.13 2.69
C LEU A 290 14.07 14.81 3.79
N GLY A 291 14.53 14.33 4.94
CA GLY A 291 13.68 14.14 6.12
C GLY A 291 13.08 15.45 6.62
N ASP A 292 13.90 16.50 6.76
CA ASP A 292 13.48 17.82 7.22
C ASP A 292 12.51 18.49 6.21
N LEU A 293 12.71 18.29 4.90
CA LEU A 293 11.84 18.78 3.84
C LEU A 293 10.42 18.17 3.89
N THR A 294 10.35 16.87 4.19
CA THR A 294 9.08 16.12 4.15
C THR A 294 8.29 16.16 5.45
N THR A 295 8.91 16.56 6.57
CA THR A 295 8.30 16.53 7.91
C THR A 295 7.12 17.48 8.04
N PRO A 296 7.19 18.78 7.71
CA PRO A 296 6.11 19.71 8.00
C PRO A 296 4.79 19.38 7.29
N THR A 297 4.86 19.00 6.02
CA THR A 297 3.65 18.60 5.27
C THR A 297 3.01 17.36 5.90
N ARG A 298 3.80 16.34 6.26
CA ARG A 298 3.24 15.12 6.85
C ARG A 298 2.64 15.33 8.23
N ASP A 299 3.23 16.18 9.04
CA ASP A 299 2.66 16.48 10.35
C ASP A 299 1.30 17.16 10.20
N LEU A 300 1.16 18.08 9.25
CA LEU A 300 -0.13 18.69 8.91
C LEU A 300 -1.13 17.70 8.28
N ASP A 301 -0.69 16.74 7.43
CA ASP A 301 -1.55 15.64 6.96
C ASP A 301 -2.18 14.90 8.14
N VAL A 302 -1.37 14.57 9.16
CA VAL A 302 -1.84 13.83 10.34
C VAL A 302 -2.88 14.66 11.13
N TYR A 303 -2.67 15.97 11.27
CA TYR A 303 -3.65 16.85 11.91
C TYR A 303 -4.96 16.90 11.12
N LEU A 304 -4.91 17.12 9.83
CA LEU A 304 -6.10 17.18 8.98
C LEU A 304 -6.87 15.85 8.97
N LEU A 305 -6.17 14.71 8.97
CA LEU A 305 -6.80 13.40 9.06
C LEU A 305 -7.48 13.15 10.42
N LYS A 306 -6.90 13.66 11.52
CA LYS A 306 -7.43 13.52 12.86
C LYS A 306 -8.46 14.60 13.23
N TYR A 307 -8.56 15.66 12.44
CA TYR A 307 -9.41 16.80 12.76
C TYR A 307 -10.86 16.43 13.04
N PRO A 308 -11.53 15.56 12.25
CA PRO A 308 -12.91 15.17 12.56
C PRO A 308 -13.06 14.53 13.94
N ASP A 309 -12.13 13.66 14.32
CA ASP A 309 -12.15 13.00 15.64
C ASP A 309 -11.83 13.99 16.77
N MET A 310 -10.92 14.95 16.51
CA MET A 310 -10.61 16.03 17.46
C MET A 310 -11.83 16.93 17.70
N ALA A 311 -12.53 17.34 16.65
CA ALA A 311 -13.73 18.16 16.75
C ALA A 311 -14.89 17.41 17.44
N ALA A 312 -15.08 16.13 17.12
CA ALA A 312 -16.08 15.28 17.76
C ALA A 312 -15.79 14.98 19.24
N GLY A 313 -14.53 15.11 19.66
CA GLY A 313 -14.09 14.86 21.05
C GLY A 313 -14.26 16.04 22.01
N LEU A 314 -14.73 17.20 21.53
CA LEU A 314 -15.04 18.34 22.38
C LEU A 314 -16.25 18.03 23.27
N VAL A 315 -16.23 18.53 24.50
CA VAL A 315 -17.28 18.33 25.50
C VAL A 315 -18.03 19.63 25.79
N ALA A 316 -17.30 20.72 25.95
CA ALA A 316 -17.88 22.03 26.27
C ALA A 316 -18.01 22.92 25.05
N ALA A 317 -17.04 22.91 24.15
CA ALA A 317 -17.07 23.67 22.91
C ALA A 317 -17.77 22.89 21.78
N THR A 318 -18.29 23.60 20.77
CA THR A 318 -18.88 22.96 19.58
C THR A 318 -17.84 22.71 18.50
N PRO A 319 -18.04 21.72 17.60
CA PRO A 319 -17.12 21.45 16.50
C PRO A 319 -16.85 22.68 15.62
N GLU A 320 -17.86 23.55 15.41
CA GLU A 320 -17.77 24.76 14.57
C GLU A 320 -16.83 25.81 15.17
N GLU A 321 -16.65 25.82 16.49
CA GLU A 321 -15.72 26.72 17.15
C GLU A 321 -14.25 26.40 16.78
N LEU A 322 -13.95 25.20 16.28
CA LEU A 322 -12.65 24.82 15.73
C LEU A 322 -12.45 25.14 14.24
N ASP A 323 -13.47 25.62 13.52
CA ASP A 323 -13.33 25.96 12.09
C ASP A 323 -12.18 26.92 11.78
N PRO A 324 -11.87 27.94 12.62
CA PRO A 324 -10.71 28.79 12.42
C PRO A 324 -9.38 28.01 12.47
N LEU A 325 -9.26 27.01 13.37
CA LEU A 325 -8.09 26.12 13.42
C LEU A 325 -8.02 25.26 12.16
N HIS A 326 -9.13 24.66 11.72
CA HIS A 326 -9.18 23.88 10.50
C HIS A 326 -8.73 24.67 9.28
N ALA A 327 -9.25 25.90 9.13
CA ALA A 327 -8.85 26.81 8.06
C ALA A 327 -7.35 27.18 8.14
N HIS A 328 -6.80 27.37 9.34
CA HIS A 328 -5.37 27.60 9.54
C HIS A 328 -4.54 26.38 9.12
N LEU A 329 -4.93 25.16 9.51
CA LEU A 329 -4.25 23.91 9.13
C LEU A 329 -4.24 23.72 7.61
N ILE A 330 -5.36 23.96 6.92
CA ILE A 330 -5.45 23.87 5.46
C ILE A 330 -4.51 24.87 4.77
N ARG A 331 -4.47 26.13 5.22
CA ARG A 331 -3.55 27.16 4.66
C ARG A 331 -2.10 26.79 4.88
N SER A 332 -1.74 26.36 6.08
CA SER A 332 -0.38 25.94 6.45
C SER A 332 0.05 24.72 5.65
N HIS A 333 -0.84 23.72 5.51
CA HIS A 333 -0.60 22.55 4.69
C HIS A 333 -0.32 22.91 3.22
N ALA A 334 -1.15 23.78 2.64
CA ALA A 334 -0.96 24.24 1.26
C ALA A 334 0.38 24.97 1.07
N ALA A 335 0.86 25.73 2.07
CA ALA A 335 2.13 26.41 2.03
C ALA A 335 3.33 25.44 2.11
N GLU A 336 3.29 24.51 3.09
CA GLU A 336 4.35 23.51 3.25
C GLU A 336 4.38 22.52 2.09
N ARG A 337 3.22 22.16 1.56
CA ARG A 337 3.12 21.33 0.35
C ARG A 337 3.80 21.97 -0.87
N ARG A 338 3.61 23.29 -1.08
CA ARG A 338 4.32 24.01 -2.16
C ARG A 338 5.85 23.96 -1.97
N ARG A 339 6.32 24.08 -0.72
CA ARG A 339 7.73 23.95 -0.37
C ARG A 339 8.25 22.54 -0.64
N LEU A 340 7.50 21.52 -0.23
CA LEU A 340 7.81 20.11 -0.47
C LEU A 340 7.95 19.81 -1.97
N VAL A 341 6.95 20.20 -2.78
CA VAL A 341 6.96 19.96 -4.23
C VAL A 341 8.14 20.67 -4.91
N ARG A 342 8.46 21.92 -4.53
CA ARG A 342 9.67 22.61 -5.03
C ARG A 342 10.94 21.84 -4.66
N GLY A 343 11.03 21.35 -3.43
CA GLY A 343 12.16 20.55 -2.97
C GLY A 343 12.33 19.24 -3.75
N LEU A 344 11.24 18.50 -3.95
CA LEU A 344 11.23 17.23 -4.72
C LEU A 344 11.49 17.42 -6.23
N ARG A 345 11.24 18.63 -6.77
CA ARG A 345 11.55 18.98 -8.17
C ARG A 345 12.92 19.67 -8.32
N SER A 346 13.66 19.86 -7.24
CA SER A 346 14.93 20.59 -7.28
C SER A 346 16.07 19.75 -7.89
N ALA A 347 17.06 20.44 -8.44
CA ALA A 347 18.29 19.81 -8.91
C ALA A 347 19.04 19.06 -7.79
N ARG A 348 18.88 19.51 -6.53
CA ARG A 348 19.46 18.82 -5.36
C ARG A 348 18.85 17.43 -5.18
N PHE A 349 17.54 17.33 -5.23
CA PHE A 349 16.85 16.04 -5.11
C PHE A 349 17.21 15.10 -6.26
N THR A 350 17.16 15.59 -7.52
CA THR A 350 17.51 14.79 -8.70
C THR A 350 18.96 14.29 -8.61
N ARG A 351 19.89 15.14 -8.19
CA ARG A 351 21.30 14.77 -7.98
C ARG A 351 21.43 13.73 -6.87
N LEU A 352 20.77 13.94 -5.73
CA LEU A 352 20.79 12.99 -4.61
C LEU A 352 20.36 11.60 -5.07
N ILE A 353 19.21 11.46 -5.73
CA ILE A 353 18.68 10.17 -6.15
C ILE A 353 19.60 9.50 -7.17
N ARG A 354 20.08 10.24 -8.17
CA ARG A 354 21.01 9.73 -9.17
C ARG A 354 22.33 9.24 -8.56
N GLU A 355 22.96 10.08 -7.70
CA GLU A 355 24.24 9.72 -7.09
C GLU A 355 24.10 8.59 -6.06
N TRP A 356 22.97 8.58 -5.32
CA TRP A 356 22.67 7.50 -4.38
C TRP A 356 22.51 6.17 -5.09
N ARG A 357 21.73 6.11 -6.18
CA ARG A 357 21.55 4.93 -7.00
C ARG A 357 22.89 4.44 -7.55
N ALA A 358 23.65 5.30 -8.23
CA ALA A 358 24.93 4.94 -8.82
C ALA A 358 25.92 4.41 -7.78
N ALA A 359 25.94 5.00 -6.58
CA ALA A 359 26.80 4.54 -5.50
C ALA A 359 26.38 3.16 -4.96
N LEU A 360 25.07 2.88 -4.83
CA LEU A 360 24.56 1.58 -4.41
C LEU A 360 24.82 0.50 -5.46
N GLU A 361 24.61 0.79 -6.73
CA GLU A 361 24.89 -0.13 -7.85
C GLU A 361 26.38 -0.46 -7.94
N SER A 362 27.25 0.54 -7.74
CA SER A 362 28.70 0.31 -7.67
C SER A 362 29.09 -0.59 -6.49
N LEU A 363 28.48 -0.38 -5.31
CA LEU A 363 28.71 -1.27 -4.15
C LEU A 363 28.22 -2.70 -4.44
N GLN A 364 27.07 -2.85 -5.08
CA GLN A 364 26.54 -4.16 -5.45
C GLN A 364 27.46 -4.90 -6.40
N ALA A 365 28.01 -4.23 -7.42
CA ALA A 365 28.96 -4.80 -8.37
C ALA A 365 30.28 -5.22 -7.68
N THR A 366 30.79 -4.38 -6.77
CA THR A 366 32.05 -4.65 -6.05
C THR A 366 31.92 -5.81 -5.05
N THR A 367 30.73 -5.98 -4.46
CA THR A 367 30.49 -7.03 -3.45
C THR A 367 30.20 -8.42 -4.08
N GLN A 368 30.20 -8.56 -5.40
CA GLN A 368 30.14 -9.86 -6.09
C GLN A 368 31.53 -10.49 -6.33
N GLY A 369 32.62 -9.82 -5.97
CA GLY A 369 34.00 -10.30 -6.14
C GLY A 369 34.56 -11.03 -4.90
N PRO A 370 35.68 -11.75 -5.05
CA PRO A 370 36.32 -12.54 -3.97
C PRO A 370 36.79 -11.70 -2.77
N ALA A 371 36.91 -10.39 -2.91
CA ALA A 371 37.22 -9.46 -1.81
C ALA A 371 36.04 -9.25 -0.83
N ALA A 372 34.82 -9.54 -1.23
CA ALA A 372 33.61 -9.42 -0.39
C ALA A 372 33.59 -10.46 0.77
N ALA A 373 34.30 -11.54 0.65
CA ALA A 373 34.32 -12.64 1.62
C ALA A 373 35.09 -12.33 2.94
N ARG A 374 35.64 -11.13 3.12
CA ARG A 374 36.49 -10.79 4.29
C ARG A 374 35.74 -10.09 5.44
N GLY A 375 34.42 -9.91 5.37
CA GLY A 375 33.62 -9.26 6.40
C GLY A 375 32.68 -10.23 7.12
N PRO A 376 31.89 -9.74 8.11
CA PRO A 376 30.85 -10.55 8.74
C PRO A 376 29.76 -10.90 7.74
N ASP A 377 29.07 -12.02 7.98
CA ASP A 377 27.89 -12.41 7.24
C ASP A 377 26.65 -11.59 7.65
N ALA A 378 25.63 -11.63 6.80
CA ALA A 378 24.35 -10.94 7.06
C ALA A 378 23.69 -11.42 8.36
N ALA A 379 23.73 -12.72 8.64
CA ALA A 379 23.21 -13.29 9.88
C ALA A 379 23.93 -12.75 11.12
N ASP A 380 25.26 -12.70 11.08
CA ASP A 380 26.08 -12.17 12.18
C ASP A 380 25.84 -10.68 12.41
N LEU A 381 25.79 -9.89 11.34
CA LEU A 381 25.48 -8.47 11.41
C LEU A 381 24.09 -8.24 12.02
N ALA A 382 23.06 -8.96 11.54
CA ALA A 382 21.70 -8.86 12.03
C ALA A 382 21.62 -9.24 13.51
N ALA A 383 22.16 -10.41 13.88
CA ALA A 383 22.18 -10.91 15.25
C ALA A 383 22.88 -9.93 16.22
N ALA A 384 24.08 -9.47 15.87
CA ALA A 384 24.84 -8.52 16.69
C ALA A 384 24.10 -7.18 16.84
N SER A 385 23.53 -6.66 15.76
CA SER A 385 22.85 -5.36 15.74
C SER A 385 21.53 -5.40 16.51
N ILE A 386 20.70 -6.43 16.29
CA ILE A 386 19.42 -6.64 17.01
C ILE A 386 19.68 -6.86 18.50
N ARG A 387 20.67 -7.71 18.86
CA ARG A 387 21.05 -7.98 20.26
C ARG A 387 21.50 -6.70 20.98
N ARG A 388 22.30 -5.87 20.31
CA ARG A 388 22.78 -4.59 20.84
C ARG A 388 21.61 -3.61 21.05
N ALA A 389 20.71 -3.49 20.07
CA ALA A 389 19.55 -2.61 20.14
C ALA A 389 18.57 -3.08 21.22
N HIS A 390 18.26 -4.37 21.28
CA HIS A 390 17.37 -4.94 22.31
C HIS A 390 17.91 -4.71 23.73
N ARG A 391 19.20 -5.01 23.98
CA ARG A 391 19.83 -4.72 25.29
C ARG A 391 19.76 -3.24 25.67
N ARG A 392 19.88 -2.34 24.68
CA ARG A 392 19.76 -0.89 24.90
C ARG A 392 18.34 -0.50 25.29
N VAL A 393 17.32 -1.07 24.63
CA VAL A 393 15.91 -0.86 25.00
C VAL A 393 15.64 -1.35 26.43
N LEU A 394 16.05 -2.56 26.77
CA LEU A 394 15.88 -3.10 28.13
C LEU A 394 16.56 -2.23 29.18
N ARG A 395 17.84 -1.87 28.98
CA ARG A 395 18.59 -1.03 29.95
C ARG A 395 17.97 0.36 30.14
N GLN A 396 17.53 1.01 29.06
CA GLN A 396 16.94 2.35 29.17
C GLN A 396 15.52 2.29 29.73
N GLY A 397 14.74 1.29 29.35
CA GLY A 397 13.38 1.12 29.85
C GLY A 397 13.32 0.78 31.34
N SER A 398 14.23 -0.09 31.83
CA SER A 398 14.31 -0.42 33.27
C SER A 398 14.74 0.76 34.15
N ALA A 399 15.40 1.77 33.57
CA ALA A 399 15.81 2.97 34.30
C ALA A 399 14.71 4.06 34.34
N ILE A 400 13.55 3.85 33.71
CA ILE A 400 12.44 4.81 33.72
C ILE A 400 11.52 4.51 34.89
N THR A 401 11.30 5.54 35.72
CA THR A 401 10.39 5.55 36.88
C THR A 401 9.22 6.49 36.64
N ALA A 402 8.26 6.52 37.58
CA ALA A 402 7.14 7.46 37.50
C ALA A 402 7.60 8.94 37.51
N SER A 403 8.73 9.25 38.15
CA SER A 403 9.30 10.59 38.23
C SER A 403 10.28 10.93 37.12
N SER A 404 10.59 10.00 36.20
CA SER A 404 11.54 10.25 35.11
C SER A 404 11.02 11.37 34.18
N PRO A 405 11.90 12.27 33.69
CA PRO A 405 11.49 13.34 32.80
C PRO A 405 11.03 12.80 31.43
N PRO A 406 10.16 13.54 30.70
CA PRO A 406 9.60 13.14 29.41
C PRO A 406 10.65 12.73 28.36
N GLU A 407 11.80 13.36 28.37
CA GLU A 407 12.91 13.12 27.45
C GLU A 407 13.41 11.67 27.51
N ARG A 408 13.32 11.02 28.69
CA ARG A 408 13.72 9.62 28.85
C ARG A 408 12.79 8.67 28.09
N LEU A 409 11.47 8.94 28.09
CA LEU A 409 10.49 8.17 27.32
C LEU A 409 10.69 8.41 25.81
N HIS A 410 10.95 9.68 25.43
CA HIS A 410 11.25 10.02 24.06
C HIS A 410 12.51 9.31 23.52
N ASP A 411 13.57 9.27 24.33
CA ASP A 411 14.79 8.56 23.95
C ASP A 411 14.56 7.05 23.86
N LEU A 412 13.80 6.46 24.77
CA LEU A 412 13.41 5.05 24.69
C LEU A 412 12.59 4.77 23.42
N ARG A 413 11.63 5.65 23.08
CA ARG A 413 10.86 5.54 21.81
C ARG A 413 11.78 5.52 20.58
N LYS A 414 12.81 6.36 20.54
CA LYS A 414 13.84 6.34 19.48
C LYS A 414 14.53 4.98 19.40
N ARG A 415 14.91 4.39 20.56
CA ARG A 415 15.57 3.07 20.60
C ARG A 415 14.63 1.94 20.16
N CYS A 416 13.37 1.99 20.57
CA CYS A 416 12.36 1.04 20.08
C CYS A 416 12.19 1.13 18.56
N LYS A 417 12.18 2.34 17.97
CA LYS A 417 12.14 2.52 16.52
C LYS A 417 13.39 1.98 15.83
N GLU A 418 14.60 2.21 16.38
CA GLU A 418 15.85 1.64 15.88
C GLU A 418 15.79 0.10 15.87
N LEU A 419 15.35 -0.52 16.96
CA LEU A 419 15.19 -1.98 17.04
C LEU A 419 14.19 -2.50 16.00
N ARG A 420 13.05 -1.82 15.85
CA ARG A 420 12.05 -2.18 14.85
C ARG A 420 12.59 -2.15 13.43
N TYR A 421 13.34 -1.10 13.07
CA TYR A 421 13.91 -1.00 11.73
C TYR A 421 14.96 -2.07 11.44
N LEU A 422 15.73 -2.49 12.44
CA LEU A 422 16.62 -3.65 12.30
C LEU A 422 15.84 -4.94 12.06
N LEU A 423 14.80 -5.19 12.85
CA LEU A 423 13.93 -6.36 12.66
C LEU A 423 13.31 -6.36 11.26
N GLU A 424 12.77 -5.22 10.80
CA GLU A 424 12.17 -5.10 9.47
C GLU A 424 13.21 -5.25 8.33
N SER A 425 14.43 -4.72 8.49
CA SER A 425 15.47 -4.79 7.46
C SER A 425 16.03 -6.20 7.28
N PHE A 426 16.05 -7.01 8.33
CA PHE A 426 16.59 -8.36 8.33
C PHE A 426 15.51 -9.44 8.49
N ALA A 427 14.26 -9.11 8.17
CA ALA A 427 13.11 -10.00 8.40
C ALA A 427 13.27 -11.37 7.73
N SER A 428 13.81 -11.43 6.50
CA SER A 428 13.98 -12.65 5.73
C SER A 428 15.04 -13.63 6.30
N LEU A 429 15.89 -13.17 7.23
CA LEU A 429 16.88 -14.00 7.90
C LEU A 429 16.32 -14.79 9.10
N HIS A 430 15.06 -14.56 9.45
CA HIS A 430 14.47 -15.10 10.67
C HIS A 430 13.27 -15.99 10.38
N ASP A 431 12.98 -16.93 11.30
CA ASP A 431 11.71 -17.65 11.26
C ASP A 431 10.52 -16.67 11.31
N PRO A 432 9.60 -16.73 10.33
CA PRO A 432 8.53 -15.76 10.20
C PRO A 432 7.59 -15.69 11.43
N ALA A 433 7.38 -16.81 12.13
CA ALA A 433 6.49 -16.84 13.29
C ALA A 433 7.12 -16.14 14.51
N THR A 434 8.38 -16.46 14.79
CA THR A 434 9.18 -15.86 15.86
C THR A 434 9.36 -14.35 15.63
N HIS A 435 9.70 -13.98 14.38
CA HIS A 435 9.87 -12.58 13.97
C HIS A 435 8.57 -11.78 14.17
N ARG A 436 7.43 -12.26 13.67
CA ARG A 436 6.12 -11.57 13.83
C ARG A 436 5.75 -11.35 15.30
N ARG A 437 6.03 -12.34 16.17
CA ARG A 437 5.77 -12.22 17.61
C ARG A 437 6.65 -11.15 18.25
N ALA A 438 7.96 -11.14 17.94
CA ALA A 438 8.88 -10.14 18.48
C ALA A 438 8.50 -8.71 18.01
N VAL A 439 8.11 -8.55 16.76
CA VAL A 439 7.62 -7.25 16.24
C VAL A 439 6.32 -6.83 16.93
N LYS A 440 5.39 -7.76 17.18
CA LYS A 440 4.13 -7.48 17.88
C LYS A 440 4.35 -7.00 19.33
N GLU A 441 5.26 -7.66 20.06
CA GLU A 441 5.61 -7.29 21.43
C GLU A 441 6.28 -5.91 21.51
N LEU A 442 7.22 -5.67 20.60
CA LEU A 442 7.84 -4.35 20.48
C LEU A 442 6.84 -3.27 20.10
N LYS A 443 5.85 -3.58 19.25
CA LYS A 443 4.80 -2.67 18.84
C LYS A 443 3.96 -2.23 20.04
N GLY A 444 3.57 -3.13 20.94
CA GLY A 444 2.81 -2.78 22.14
C GLY A 444 3.50 -1.72 23.02
N LEU A 445 4.83 -1.84 23.20
CA LEU A 445 5.62 -0.81 23.88
C LEU A 445 5.72 0.48 23.07
N GLN A 446 5.89 0.37 21.73
CA GLN A 446 5.97 1.54 20.86
C GLN A 446 4.69 2.34 20.78
N ASP A 447 3.52 1.67 20.80
CA ASP A 447 2.21 2.32 20.74
C ASP A 447 2.03 3.18 22.02
N CYS A 448 2.31 2.65 23.21
CA CYS A 448 2.26 3.40 24.47
C CYS A 448 3.23 4.61 24.48
N LEU A 449 4.49 4.40 24.07
CA LEU A 449 5.48 5.50 23.97
C LEU A 449 5.10 6.49 22.87
N GLY A 450 4.36 6.03 21.84
CA GLY A 450 3.80 6.83 20.79
C GLY A 450 2.73 7.78 21.31
N GLU A 451 1.72 7.24 21.97
CA GLU A 451 0.63 8.02 22.56
C GLU A 451 1.15 9.09 23.52
N PHE A 452 2.12 8.73 24.38
CA PHE A 452 2.76 9.70 25.27
C PHE A 452 3.43 10.86 24.52
N GLN A 453 4.27 10.53 23.52
CA GLN A 453 5.02 11.53 22.76
C GLN A 453 4.11 12.37 21.86
N ASP A 454 3.14 11.73 21.21
CA ASP A 454 2.21 12.41 20.30
C ASP A 454 1.37 13.41 21.11
N GLY A 455 0.96 13.06 22.35
CA GLY A 455 0.29 13.98 23.28
C GLY A 455 1.14 15.22 23.59
N GLN A 456 2.43 15.01 23.92
CA GLN A 456 3.34 16.11 24.22
C GLN A 456 3.54 17.06 23.01
N VAL A 457 3.75 16.48 21.82
CA VAL A 457 3.93 17.26 20.59
C VAL A 457 2.65 18.00 20.23
N GLN A 458 1.50 17.33 20.28
CA GLN A 458 0.21 17.95 19.95
C GLN A 458 -0.14 19.12 20.87
N GLN A 459 0.09 18.99 22.19
CA GLN A 459 -0.13 20.11 23.10
C GLN A 459 0.73 21.35 22.74
N HIS A 460 1.99 21.10 22.44
CA HIS A 460 2.88 22.19 22.03
C HIS A 460 2.44 22.83 20.71
N GLU A 461 2.09 22.04 19.72
CA GLU A 461 1.69 22.53 18.39
C GLU A 461 0.33 23.25 18.42
N ILE A 462 -0.66 22.77 19.20
CA ILE A 462 -1.93 23.48 19.37
C ILE A 462 -1.68 24.89 19.94
N ARG A 463 -0.77 25.03 20.91
CA ARG A 463 -0.38 26.34 21.45
C ARG A 463 0.29 27.20 20.40
N MET A 464 1.23 26.63 19.63
CA MET A 464 1.90 27.35 18.54
C MET A 464 0.92 27.81 17.46
N PHE A 465 -0.07 26.97 17.12
CA PHE A 465 -1.13 27.37 16.18
C PHE A 465 -1.97 28.52 16.74
N ALA A 466 -2.35 28.48 18.02
CA ALA A 466 -3.07 29.55 18.66
C ALA A 466 -2.28 30.88 18.60
N GLU A 467 -0.98 30.87 18.93
CA GLU A 467 -0.11 32.05 18.85
C GLU A 467 0.00 32.59 17.41
N GLN A 468 0.18 31.72 16.42
CA GLN A 468 0.22 32.11 15.01
C GLN A 468 -1.12 32.75 14.56
N MET A 469 -2.24 32.12 14.92
CA MET A 469 -3.58 32.63 14.58
C MET A 469 -3.88 33.99 15.25
N MET A 470 -3.41 34.18 16.50
CA MET A 470 -3.52 35.47 17.18
C MET A 470 -2.69 36.57 16.49
N SER A 471 -1.51 36.23 15.99
CA SER A 471 -0.66 37.14 15.24
C SER A 471 -1.32 37.62 13.94
N ASP A 472 -2.11 36.77 13.32
CA ASP A 472 -2.90 37.06 12.11
C ASP A 472 -4.15 37.93 12.40
N ARG A 473 -4.43 38.29 13.66
CA ARG A 473 -5.53 39.15 14.15
C ARG A 473 -6.94 38.70 13.74
N ASN A 474 -7.16 37.43 13.49
CA ASN A 474 -8.43 36.93 12.97
C ASN A 474 -8.92 35.64 13.66
N VAL A 475 -8.72 35.54 14.99
CA VAL A 475 -9.17 34.38 15.74
C VAL A 475 -10.24 34.77 16.77
N PRO A 476 -11.45 34.19 16.74
CA PRO A 476 -12.46 34.36 17.78
C PRO A 476 -11.99 33.81 19.13
N ALA A 477 -12.39 34.44 20.24
CA ALA A 477 -12.08 33.93 21.58
C ALA A 477 -12.61 32.52 21.82
N THR A 478 -13.77 32.19 21.23
CA THR A 478 -14.38 30.85 21.29
C THR A 478 -13.47 29.78 20.66
N ALA A 479 -12.81 30.10 19.55
CA ALA A 479 -11.85 29.17 18.92
C ALA A 479 -10.64 28.89 19.84
N LEU A 480 -10.12 29.90 20.52
CA LEU A 480 -9.02 29.74 21.48
C LEU A 480 -9.45 28.91 22.70
N LEU A 481 -10.68 29.07 23.17
CA LEU A 481 -11.24 28.23 24.25
C LEU A 481 -11.38 26.77 23.82
N ALA A 482 -11.92 26.52 22.61
CA ALA A 482 -12.02 25.19 22.05
C ALA A 482 -10.63 24.52 21.84
N MET A 483 -9.64 25.30 21.37
CA MET A 483 -8.24 24.81 21.28
C MET A 483 -7.64 24.53 22.67
N GLY A 484 -8.00 25.30 23.69
CA GLY A 484 -7.62 25.05 25.08
C GLY A 484 -8.19 23.72 25.61
N GLU A 485 -9.47 23.45 25.30
CA GLU A 485 -10.12 22.18 25.64
C GLU A 485 -9.44 20.99 24.94
N LEU A 486 -9.13 21.10 23.64
CA LEU A 486 -8.35 20.08 22.93
C LEU A 486 -7.00 19.84 23.58
N ALA A 487 -6.26 20.90 23.91
CA ALA A 487 -4.95 20.77 24.53
C ALA A 487 -5.03 20.09 25.91
N ALA A 488 -6.10 20.35 26.70
CA ALA A 488 -6.38 19.68 27.97
C ALA A 488 -6.70 18.20 27.77
N GLY A 489 -7.55 17.86 26.79
CA GLY A 489 -7.90 16.47 26.46
C GLY A 489 -6.68 15.65 26.03
N VAL A 490 -5.82 16.21 25.19
CA VAL A 490 -4.54 15.59 24.80
C VAL A 490 -3.62 15.41 26.01
N GLY A 491 -3.62 16.35 26.95
CA GLY A 491 -2.86 16.24 28.22
C GLY A 491 -3.32 15.08 29.09
N LEU A 492 -4.62 14.87 29.20
CA LEU A 492 -5.16 13.73 29.96
C LEU A 492 -4.76 12.39 29.31
N GLN A 493 -4.84 12.28 27.98
CA GLN A 493 -4.39 11.09 27.24
C GLN A 493 -2.89 10.83 27.45
N GLN A 494 -2.05 11.88 27.47
CA GLN A 494 -0.63 11.77 27.75
C GLN A 494 -0.36 11.22 29.16
N VAL A 495 -1.06 11.72 30.18
CA VAL A 495 -0.95 11.23 31.57
C VAL A 495 -1.36 9.75 31.64
N GLN A 496 -2.44 9.36 30.97
CA GLN A 496 -2.89 7.99 30.90
C GLN A 496 -1.85 7.07 30.23
N ALA A 497 -1.31 7.47 29.07
CA ALA A 497 -0.26 6.73 28.38
C ALA A 497 0.98 6.55 29.27
N ARG A 498 1.35 7.59 30.03
CA ARG A 498 2.45 7.50 30.99
C ARG A 498 2.19 6.49 32.10
N SER A 499 0.99 6.46 32.66
CA SER A 499 0.63 5.50 33.73
C SER A 499 0.69 4.06 33.25
N GLN A 500 0.41 3.80 31.98
CA GLN A 500 0.46 2.47 31.36
C GLN A 500 1.89 1.99 31.05
N PHE A 501 2.86 2.91 30.96
CA PHE A 501 4.22 2.59 30.52
C PHE A 501 4.85 1.45 31.33
N ALA A 502 4.76 1.48 32.66
CA ALA A 502 5.40 0.47 33.52
C ALA A 502 4.85 -0.95 33.24
N GLY A 503 3.55 -1.08 32.98
CA GLY A 503 2.90 -2.33 32.60
C GLY A 503 3.39 -2.83 31.23
N ARG A 504 3.33 -1.96 30.22
CA ARG A 504 3.77 -2.27 28.85
C ARG A 504 5.26 -2.61 28.77
N PHE A 505 6.08 -1.92 29.53
CA PHE A 505 7.51 -2.23 29.56
C PHE A 505 7.77 -3.59 30.24
N ARG A 506 7.05 -3.91 31.33
CA ARG A 506 7.16 -5.22 32.01
C ARG A 506 6.77 -6.38 31.08
N GLU A 507 5.73 -6.21 30.27
CA GLU A 507 5.33 -7.18 29.25
C GLU A 507 6.47 -7.41 28.23
N PHE A 508 7.03 -6.32 27.68
CA PHE A 508 8.14 -6.38 26.74
C PHE A 508 9.43 -6.94 27.38
N ALA A 509 9.70 -6.64 28.64
CA ALA A 509 10.87 -7.13 29.36
C ALA A 509 10.70 -8.53 29.96
N SER A 510 9.59 -9.23 29.70
CA SER A 510 9.32 -10.57 30.22
C SER A 510 10.38 -11.60 29.76
N LEU A 511 10.59 -12.64 30.54
CA LEU A 511 11.52 -13.73 30.20
C LEU A 511 11.18 -14.37 28.83
N ALA A 512 9.88 -14.52 28.54
CA ALA A 512 9.42 -15.08 27.27
C ALA A 512 9.84 -14.21 26.07
N THR A 513 9.68 -12.88 26.16
CA THR A 513 10.12 -11.94 25.13
C THR A 513 11.64 -11.95 25.00
N GLN A 514 12.38 -11.91 26.13
CA GLN A 514 13.84 -11.96 26.09
C GLN A 514 14.35 -13.27 25.45
N GLN A 515 13.74 -14.41 25.76
CA GLN A 515 14.09 -15.68 25.15
C GLN A 515 13.85 -15.66 23.64
N ARG A 516 12.75 -15.07 23.18
CA ARG A 516 12.44 -14.90 21.75
C ARG A 516 13.49 -14.07 21.03
N PHE A 517 13.94 -12.96 21.61
CA PHE A 517 15.04 -12.17 21.07
C PHE A 517 16.38 -12.92 21.09
N ARG A 518 16.61 -13.79 22.09
CA ARG A 518 17.79 -14.68 22.09
C ARG A 518 17.71 -15.67 20.92
N THR A 519 16.55 -16.30 20.69
CA THR A 519 16.34 -17.20 19.54
C THR A 519 16.57 -16.49 18.20
N LEU A 520 16.01 -15.28 18.01
CA LEU A 520 16.24 -14.48 16.80
C LEU A 520 17.72 -14.10 16.58
N THR A 521 18.49 -14.01 17.66
CA THR A 521 19.91 -13.59 17.62
C THR A 521 20.88 -14.72 17.98
N ALA A 522 20.42 -15.92 18.24
CA ALA A 522 21.25 -17.12 18.22
C ALA A 522 21.66 -17.29 16.76
N GLY A 523 22.88 -16.93 16.42
CA GLY A 523 23.39 -17.02 15.06
C GLY A 523 23.05 -18.39 14.46
N ALA A 524 23.06 -18.50 13.14
CA ALA A 524 23.06 -19.77 12.44
C ALA A 524 24.33 -20.57 12.85
N ALA A 525 24.32 -21.06 14.09
CA ALA A 525 25.27 -22.03 14.60
C ALA A 525 24.65 -23.38 14.29
N SER A 526 24.87 -23.83 13.07
CA SER A 526 25.04 -25.24 12.64
C SER A 526 25.08 -25.31 11.10
#